data_350c8b48677be08ec0e7b4d6829682c4
#
_entry.id   350c8b48677be08ec0e7b4d6829682c4
#
_cell.length_a   1.000
_cell.length_b   1.000
_cell.length_c   1.000
_cell.angle_alpha   90.00
_cell.angle_beta   90.00
_cell.angle_gamma   90.00
#
_symmetry.space_group_name_H-M   'P 1'
#
loop_
_entity.id
_entity.type
_entity.pdbx_description
1 polymer ?
#
loop_
_entity_poly.entity_id
_entity_poly.type
_entity_poly.pdbx_seq_one_letter_code
_entity_poly.pdbx_strand_id
1 'polypeptide(L)'
;MLFLALDLGTSSSRSALFDAQGTRVAGTTAQRTYRLATDADGRAELDPEEVLAAVAACIGETLAARENDSALRARPIAAVGTSCFWHSLIGVDRAGRPLTPIVTWADSRCRVDAEALRRRFDERATHARTGCMLRASFWPAKLRWLARTHATTFARVAWWLSPAEWLYLRLLGLRPEQGRCAHGMASATGLYDPAKRRWDAGLLRACRVRLGQLPELSDAPLFADSCRFAELAGAAWFPAIGDGAANNLGAGATKPGTAAINFGTSGAVRVLRQGGTPRAPFGLFCYRVDAERFLVGGAITNAGGLRAWCLEHLRLPNGDALEAAMAARPGPAHGLRVLPFWMAERAPTWREDLAGAVDGIGQATTALDLYQAITEATYHRLATIIERIPGDTRRLRFLVGGGIQKSPSAFQRLADVTGRTLVACDEPETSLRGAAVLAIERLGGKPAAIGGTVMRPRARWAKAYAHERKRLAELERALYH
;
A
#
# COMPACT_ATOMS: atom_id res chain seq x y z
N MET A 1 19.59 5.11 21.75
CA MET A 1 19.60 5.11 20.28
C MET A 1 18.19 5.39 19.80
N LEU A 2 18.03 6.24 18.79
CA LEU A 2 16.77 6.60 18.15
C LEU A 2 16.81 6.26 16.67
N PHE A 3 15.63 6.14 16.07
CA PHE A 3 15.42 5.90 14.63
C PHE A 3 14.43 6.93 14.13
N LEU A 4 14.77 7.65 13.07
CA LEU A 4 13.86 8.53 12.38
C LEU A 4 13.08 7.73 11.34
N ALA A 5 11.77 7.75 11.42
CA ALA A 5 10.91 7.17 10.42
C ALA A 5 10.25 8.27 9.57
N LEU A 6 10.18 8.02 8.26
CA LEU A 6 9.48 8.85 7.29
C LEU A 6 8.38 8.02 6.63
N ASP A 7 7.21 8.61 6.44
CA ASP A 7 6.12 8.00 5.67
C ASP A 7 5.63 8.98 4.60
N LEU A 8 5.92 8.67 3.36
CA LEU A 8 5.48 9.43 2.19
C LEU A 8 4.18 8.83 1.69
N GLY A 9 3.07 9.51 1.95
CA GLY A 9 1.75 9.19 1.41
C GLY A 9 1.41 10.02 0.18
N THR A 10 0.28 9.73 -0.48
CA THR A 10 -0.17 10.47 -1.68
C THR A 10 -0.72 11.87 -1.36
N SER A 11 -1.11 12.14 -0.12
CA SER A 11 -1.72 13.42 0.29
C SER A 11 -1.00 14.11 1.44
N SER A 12 -0.05 13.43 2.06
CA SER A 12 0.72 13.98 3.18
C SER A 12 1.99 13.17 3.42
N SER A 13 2.98 13.82 4.02
CA SER A 13 4.15 13.16 4.59
C SER A 13 4.11 13.25 6.11
N ARG A 14 4.72 12.25 6.76
CA ARG A 14 4.87 12.18 8.21
C ARG A 14 6.29 11.81 8.59
N SER A 15 6.70 12.25 9.79
CA SER A 15 7.92 11.77 10.42
C SER A 15 7.70 11.60 11.92
N ALA A 16 8.46 10.71 12.54
CA ALA A 16 8.51 10.55 13.99
C ALA A 16 9.78 9.83 14.40
N LEU A 17 10.18 9.98 15.67
CA LEU A 17 11.23 9.19 16.28
C LEU A 17 10.65 7.91 16.90
N PHE A 18 11.45 6.85 16.81
CA PHE A 18 11.18 5.56 17.43
C PHE A 18 12.40 5.13 18.28
N ASP A 19 12.14 4.40 19.36
CA ASP A 19 13.19 3.75 20.13
C ASP A 19 13.65 2.42 19.51
N ALA A 20 14.61 1.76 20.12
CA ALA A 20 15.14 0.48 19.66
C ALA A 20 14.14 -0.69 19.73
N GLN A 21 13.03 -0.52 20.44
CA GLN A 21 11.92 -1.47 20.51
C GLN A 21 10.87 -1.22 19.42
N GLY A 22 11.03 -0.14 18.64
CA GLY A 22 10.06 0.26 17.64
C GLY A 22 8.80 0.89 18.25
N THR A 23 8.94 1.46 19.45
CA THR A 23 7.90 2.26 20.10
C THR A 23 8.09 3.72 19.68
N ARG A 24 6.99 4.35 19.26
CA ARG A 24 7.00 5.74 18.84
C ARG A 24 7.24 6.66 20.03
N VAL A 25 8.18 7.58 19.91
CA VAL A 25 8.48 8.58 20.94
C VAL A 25 7.38 9.64 20.93
N ALA A 26 6.71 9.82 22.05
CA ALA A 26 5.62 10.80 22.18
C ALA A 26 6.10 12.22 21.89
N GLY A 27 5.25 13.03 21.29
CA GLY A 27 5.54 14.44 20.98
C GLY A 27 6.47 14.68 19.80
N THR A 28 6.99 13.62 19.13
CA THR A 28 7.93 13.78 17.99
C THR A 28 7.28 13.58 16.61
N THR A 29 5.97 13.35 16.55
CA THR A 29 5.28 13.13 15.27
C THR A 29 4.98 14.46 14.61
N ALA A 30 5.43 14.64 13.38
CA ALA A 30 5.10 15.74 12.51
C ALA A 30 4.37 15.25 11.26
N GLN A 31 3.46 16.07 10.73
CA GLN A 31 2.72 15.80 9.50
C GLN A 31 2.56 17.07 8.68
N ARG A 32 2.73 16.96 7.36
CA ARG A 32 2.45 18.02 6.39
C ARG A 32 1.67 17.46 5.22
N THR A 33 0.61 18.16 4.84
CA THR A 33 -0.21 17.84 3.66
C THR A 33 0.32 18.56 2.43
N TYR A 34 0.04 18.01 1.27
CA TYR A 34 0.26 18.61 -0.04
C TYR A 34 -0.86 18.23 -1.00
N ARG A 35 -0.98 18.96 -2.08
CA ARG A 35 -2.10 18.82 -3.01
C ARG A 35 -1.81 17.76 -4.06
N LEU A 36 -2.69 16.76 -4.15
CA LEU A 36 -2.76 15.89 -5.33
C LEU A 36 -3.54 16.63 -6.42
N ALA A 37 -2.89 16.94 -7.53
CA ALA A 37 -3.52 17.53 -8.70
C ALA A 37 -4.28 16.45 -9.49
N THR A 38 -5.59 16.58 -9.57
CA THR A 38 -6.48 15.67 -10.28
C THR A 38 -7.36 16.41 -11.28
N ASP A 39 -7.80 15.71 -12.34
CA ASP A 39 -8.78 16.21 -13.31
C ASP A 39 -9.67 15.08 -13.83
N ALA A 40 -10.63 15.44 -14.70
CA ALA A 40 -11.58 14.51 -15.29
C ALA A 40 -10.94 13.51 -16.27
N ASP A 41 -9.75 13.82 -16.81
CA ASP A 41 -9.03 12.93 -17.73
C ASP A 41 -8.26 11.82 -17.01
N GLY A 42 -8.28 11.83 -15.66
CA GLY A 42 -7.64 10.84 -14.82
C GLY A 42 -6.21 11.18 -14.43
N ARG A 43 -5.85 12.46 -14.49
CA ARG A 43 -4.60 12.99 -13.92
C ARG A 43 -4.58 12.76 -12.42
N ALA A 44 -3.42 12.34 -11.90
CA ALA A 44 -3.15 12.27 -10.47
C ALA A 44 -1.64 12.47 -10.24
N GLU A 45 -1.23 13.72 -10.05
CA GLU A 45 0.16 14.16 -9.98
C GLU A 45 0.45 14.95 -8.72
N LEU A 46 1.71 14.90 -8.28
CA LEU A 46 2.23 15.74 -7.20
C LEU A 46 3.36 16.62 -7.72
N ASP A 47 3.45 17.83 -7.19
CA ASP A 47 4.60 18.70 -7.40
C ASP A 47 5.79 18.17 -6.56
N PRO A 48 6.92 17.83 -7.19
CA PRO A 48 8.08 17.30 -6.49
C PRO A 48 8.62 18.26 -5.42
N GLU A 49 8.70 19.56 -5.72
CA GLU A 49 9.26 20.55 -4.78
C GLU A 49 8.32 20.78 -3.58
N GLU A 50 7.01 20.76 -3.78
CA GLU A 50 6.03 20.80 -2.69
C GLU A 50 6.19 19.58 -1.76
N VAL A 51 6.35 18.37 -2.32
CA VAL A 51 6.59 17.15 -1.54
C VAL A 51 7.92 17.23 -0.78
N LEU A 52 9.00 17.71 -1.43
CA LEU A 52 10.30 17.90 -0.77
C LEU A 52 10.21 18.90 0.40
N ALA A 53 9.52 20.01 0.19
CA ALA A 53 9.33 21.02 1.23
C ALA A 53 8.54 20.44 2.43
N ALA A 54 7.48 19.69 2.17
CA ALA A 54 6.68 19.06 3.22
C ALA A 54 7.48 18.01 4.01
N VAL A 55 8.26 17.14 3.32
CA VAL A 55 9.13 16.17 3.98
C VAL A 55 10.19 16.85 4.82
N ALA A 56 10.85 17.88 4.27
CA ALA A 56 11.87 18.62 5.00
C ALA A 56 11.30 19.32 6.24
N ALA A 57 10.09 19.89 6.14
CA ALA A 57 9.40 20.49 7.28
C ALA A 57 9.07 19.45 8.36
N CYS A 58 8.55 18.26 7.98
CA CYS A 58 8.31 17.17 8.93
C CYS A 58 9.59 16.78 9.67
N ILE A 59 10.70 16.55 8.94
CA ILE A 59 11.98 16.20 9.54
C ILE A 59 12.42 17.29 10.52
N GLY A 60 12.40 18.56 10.10
CA GLY A 60 12.79 19.69 10.93
C GLY A 60 12.01 19.79 12.24
N GLU A 61 10.68 19.61 12.19
CA GLU A 61 9.83 19.62 13.38
C GLU A 61 10.11 18.43 14.31
N THR A 62 10.30 17.22 13.75
CA THR A 62 10.66 16.05 14.55
C THR A 62 12.01 16.23 15.23
N LEU A 63 13.00 16.84 14.56
CA LEU A 63 14.31 17.15 15.13
C LEU A 63 14.22 18.25 16.18
N ALA A 64 13.44 19.30 15.93
CA ALA A 64 13.19 20.35 16.91
C ALA A 64 12.53 19.82 18.19
N ALA A 65 11.56 18.91 18.06
CA ALA A 65 10.96 18.24 19.21
C ALA A 65 11.99 17.45 20.03
N ARG A 66 12.95 16.77 19.35
CA ARG A 66 14.06 16.08 20.01
C ARG A 66 15.00 17.05 20.73
N GLU A 67 15.36 18.17 20.13
CA GLU A 67 16.28 19.16 20.71
C GLU A 67 15.69 19.84 21.96
N ASN A 68 14.37 19.99 22.00
CA ASN A 68 13.66 20.57 23.15
C ASN A 68 13.53 19.61 24.34
N ASP A 69 13.85 18.33 24.16
CA ASP A 69 13.86 17.32 25.24
C ASP A 69 15.30 16.86 25.52
N SER A 70 15.82 17.22 26.69
CA SER A 70 17.22 16.91 27.07
C SER A 70 17.53 15.43 27.09
N ALA A 71 16.56 14.56 27.46
CA ALA A 71 16.73 13.12 27.47
C ALA A 71 16.76 12.53 26.05
N LEU A 72 16.01 13.12 25.13
CA LEU A 72 16.01 12.72 23.72
C LEU A 72 17.25 13.25 22.99
N ARG A 73 17.65 14.50 23.27
CA ARG A 73 18.82 15.15 22.68
C ARG A 73 20.10 14.36 22.92
N ALA A 74 20.26 13.76 24.11
CA ALA A 74 21.39 12.93 24.47
C ALA A 74 21.46 11.59 23.71
N ARG A 75 20.39 11.18 23.01
CA ARG A 75 20.30 9.90 22.30
C ARG A 75 20.60 10.11 20.80
N PRO A 76 21.63 9.45 20.22
CA PRO A 76 21.94 9.58 18.81
C PRO A 76 20.85 8.95 17.94
N ILE A 77 20.59 9.55 16.76
CA ILE A 77 19.77 8.95 15.71
C ILE A 77 20.68 8.05 14.88
N ALA A 78 20.45 6.74 14.95
CA ALA A 78 21.31 5.74 14.32
C ALA A 78 20.97 5.52 12.85
N ALA A 79 19.68 5.61 12.50
CA ALA A 79 19.26 5.39 11.14
C ALA A 79 17.96 6.13 10.81
N VAL A 80 17.74 6.29 9.49
CA VAL A 80 16.51 6.76 8.87
C VAL A 80 15.90 5.63 8.06
N GLY A 81 14.63 5.30 8.35
CA GLY A 81 13.82 4.38 7.57
C GLY A 81 12.70 5.14 6.87
N THR A 82 12.36 4.75 5.64
CA THR A 82 11.32 5.44 4.87
C THR A 82 10.32 4.47 4.26
N SER A 83 9.05 4.76 4.47
CA SER A 83 7.90 4.23 3.74
C SER A 83 7.54 5.16 2.61
N CYS A 84 7.23 4.62 1.43
CA CYS A 84 6.80 5.43 0.29
C CYS A 84 5.68 4.74 -0.48
N PHE A 85 4.70 5.52 -0.94
CA PHE A 85 3.65 5.00 -1.82
C PHE A 85 4.24 4.36 -3.09
N TRP A 86 3.80 3.14 -3.38
CA TRP A 86 4.26 2.36 -4.52
C TRP A 86 3.81 2.91 -5.87
N HIS A 87 4.37 2.38 -6.96
CA HIS A 87 3.97 2.53 -8.36
C HIS A 87 4.13 3.94 -8.95
N SER A 88 4.59 4.90 -8.19
CA SER A 88 4.74 6.29 -8.63
C SER A 88 6.14 6.55 -9.16
N LEU A 89 6.26 7.42 -10.14
CA LEU A 89 7.55 7.71 -10.79
C LEU A 89 7.74 9.18 -11.06
N ILE A 90 9.01 9.57 -11.17
CA ILE A 90 9.47 10.89 -11.58
C ILE A 90 10.64 10.74 -12.56
N GLY A 91 10.67 11.55 -13.61
CA GLY A 91 11.78 11.66 -14.53
C GLY A 91 12.65 12.86 -14.20
N VAL A 92 13.96 12.66 -14.10
CA VAL A 92 14.92 13.72 -13.78
C VAL A 92 16.02 13.83 -14.81
N ASP A 93 16.69 14.99 -14.85
CA ASP A 93 17.86 15.22 -15.68
C ASP A 93 19.15 14.63 -15.03
N ARG A 94 20.32 14.84 -15.66
CA ARG A 94 21.61 14.37 -15.16
C ARG A 94 22.01 15.00 -13.83
N ALA A 95 21.47 16.15 -13.50
CA ALA A 95 21.73 16.84 -12.23
C ALA A 95 20.69 16.48 -11.14
N GLY A 96 19.74 15.57 -11.42
CA GLY A 96 18.68 15.19 -10.49
C GLY A 96 17.52 16.19 -10.40
N ARG A 97 17.45 17.17 -11.32
CA ARG A 97 16.34 18.14 -11.34
C ARG A 97 15.12 17.52 -12.01
N PRO A 98 13.91 17.70 -11.44
CA PRO A 98 12.68 17.18 -12.01
C PRO A 98 12.42 17.68 -13.43
N LEU A 99 12.11 16.78 -14.35
CA LEU A 99 11.63 17.06 -15.70
C LEU A 99 10.14 16.71 -15.86
N THR A 100 9.60 15.90 -14.93
CA THR A 100 8.19 15.57 -14.86
C THR A 100 7.66 15.83 -13.45
N PRO A 101 6.35 16.02 -13.25
CA PRO A 101 5.74 15.86 -11.95
C PRO A 101 5.94 14.42 -11.44
N ILE A 102 5.62 14.16 -10.17
CA ILE A 102 5.47 12.81 -9.67
C ILE A 102 4.15 12.26 -10.21
N VAL A 103 4.22 11.35 -11.17
CA VAL A 103 3.04 10.65 -11.71
C VAL A 103 2.67 9.53 -10.75
N THR A 104 1.57 9.68 -10.01
CA THR A 104 1.21 8.77 -8.92
C THR A 104 0.60 7.46 -9.40
N TRP A 105 0.44 6.51 -8.48
CA TRP A 105 -0.22 5.22 -8.73
C TRP A 105 -1.68 5.37 -9.19
N ALA A 106 -2.34 6.47 -8.83
CA ALA A 106 -3.73 6.75 -9.16
C ALA A 106 -3.92 7.37 -10.56
N ASP A 107 -2.83 7.84 -11.20
CA ASP A 107 -2.91 8.40 -12.56
C ASP A 107 -3.35 7.35 -13.56
N SER A 108 -4.43 7.63 -14.26
CA SER A 108 -5.06 6.68 -15.19
C SER A 108 -5.00 7.09 -16.66
N ARG A 109 -4.34 8.21 -17.00
CA ARG A 109 -4.20 8.69 -18.39
C ARG A 109 -3.49 7.71 -19.31
N CYS A 110 -2.70 6.81 -18.76
CA CYS A 110 -1.97 5.77 -19.47
C CYS A 110 -2.75 4.46 -19.69
N ARG A 111 -4.10 4.45 -19.55
CA ARG A 111 -4.95 3.24 -19.74
C ARG A 111 -4.78 2.62 -21.12
N VAL A 112 -4.79 3.44 -22.18
CA VAL A 112 -4.59 2.97 -23.57
C VAL A 112 -3.23 2.31 -23.76
N ASP A 113 -2.19 2.83 -23.09
CA ASP A 113 -0.85 2.25 -23.13
C ASP A 113 -0.76 0.94 -22.34
N ALA A 114 -1.52 0.80 -21.24
CA ALA A 114 -1.66 -0.48 -20.54
C ALA A 114 -2.35 -1.54 -21.42
N GLU A 115 -3.41 -1.17 -22.14
CA GLU A 115 -4.07 -2.06 -23.11
C GLU A 115 -3.13 -2.46 -24.25
N ALA A 116 -2.37 -1.53 -24.80
CA ALA A 116 -1.38 -1.83 -25.83
C ALA A 116 -0.30 -2.82 -25.33
N LEU A 117 0.09 -2.73 -24.06
CA LEU A 117 0.98 -3.71 -23.44
C LEU A 117 0.33 -5.08 -23.34
N ARG A 118 -0.94 -5.18 -22.93
CA ARG A 118 -1.69 -6.45 -22.86
C ARG A 118 -1.89 -7.11 -24.23
N ARG A 119 -2.01 -6.33 -25.30
CA ARG A 119 -2.06 -6.87 -26.66
C ARG A 119 -0.70 -7.41 -27.15
N ARG A 120 0.40 -6.84 -26.64
CA ARG A 120 1.76 -7.18 -27.06
C ARG A 120 2.38 -8.31 -26.25
N PHE A 121 2.03 -8.43 -24.97
CA PHE A 121 2.60 -9.40 -24.05
C PHE A 121 1.51 -10.34 -23.52
N ASP A 122 1.87 -11.60 -23.32
CA ASP A 122 1.07 -12.49 -22.48
C ASP A 122 1.10 -11.94 -21.05
N GLU A 123 -0.05 -11.43 -20.60
CA GLU A 123 -0.17 -10.84 -19.27
C GLU A 123 0.04 -11.87 -18.15
N ARG A 124 -0.38 -13.15 -18.36
CA ARG A 124 -0.17 -14.21 -17.37
C ARG A 124 1.31 -14.54 -17.21
N ALA A 125 2.03 -14.68 -18.31
CA ALA A 125 3.47 -14.91 -18.29
C ALA A 125 4.24 -13.69 -17.72
N THR A 126 3.81 -12.48 -18.04
CA THR A 126 4.39 -11.24 -17.49
C THR A 126 4.15 -11.13 -15.99
N HIS A 127 2.91 -11.38 -15.54
CA HIS A 127 2.56 -11.40 -14.13
C HIS A 127 3.36 -12.47 -13.35
N ALA A 128 3.44 -13.70 -13.88
CA ALA A 128 4.21 -14.78 -13.25
C ALA A 128 5.69 -14.40 -13.04
N ARG A 129 6.26 -13.58 -13.92
CA ARG A 129 7.64 -13.12 -13.89
C ARG A 129 7.85 -11.88 -13.02
N THR A 130 6.90 -10.93 -13.01
CA THR A 130 7.06 -9.63 -12.34
C THR A 130 6.28 -9.49 -11.04
N GLY A 131 5.29 -10.36 -10.80
CA GLY A 131 4.35 -10.21 -9.70
C GLY A 131 3.35 -9.05 -9.87
N CYS A 132 3.33 -8.40 -11.04
CA CYS A 132 2.50 -7.23 -11.35
C CYS A 132 1.61 -7.48 -12.58
N MET A 133 0.41 -6.90 -12.56
CA MET A 133 -0.48 -6.85 -13.70
C MET A 133 -0.05 -5.75 -14.68
N LEU A 134 -0.45 -5.83 -15.94
CA LEU A 134 -0.25 -4.76 -16.91
C LEU A 134 -1.42 -3.76 -16.84
N ARG A 135 -1.33 -2.81 -15.94
CA ARG A 135 -2.37 -1.79 -15.66
C ARG A 135 -1.79 -0.39 -15.59
N ALA A 136 -2.66 0.61 -15.66
CA ALA A 136 -2.29 2.03 -15.60
C ALA A 136 -1.48 2.41 -14.35
N SER A 137 -1.72 1.76 -13.23
CA SER A 137 -1.00 2.03 -11.98
C SER A 137 0.51 1.81 -12.07
N PHE A 138 0.99 0.92 -12.96
CA PHE A 138 2.38 0.50 -13.02
C PHE A 138 3.23 1.31 -14.03
N TRP A 139 4.53 1.35 -13.80
CA TRP A 139 5.48 2.10 -14.62
C TRP A 139 5.47 1.77 -16.11
N PRO A 140 5.32 0.52 -16.57
CA PRO A 140 5.31 0.25 -18.01
C PRO A 140 4.30 1.06 -18.79
N ALA A 141 3.07 1.21 -18.28
CA ALA A 141 2.03 2.00 -18.93
C ALA A 141 2.36 3.50 -18.92
N LYS A 142 2.80 4.02 -17.76
CA LYS A 142 3.16 5.43 -17.58
C LYS A 142 4.34 5.85 -18.45
N LEU A 143 5.39 5.04 -18.51
CA LEU A 143 6.56 5.30 -19.35
C LEU A 143 6.21 5.32 -20.85
N ARG A 144 5.37 4.39 -21.30
CA ARG A 144 4.89 4.39 -22.69
C ARG A 144 4.03 5.61 -23.00
N TRP A 145 3.14 5.96 -22.08
CA TRP A 145 2.32 7.17 -22.19
C TRP A 145 3.20 8.41 -22.28
N LEU A 146 4.17 8.60 -21.39
CA LEU A 146 5.11 9.72 -21.43
C LEU A 146 5.92 9.74 -22.73
N ALA A 147 6.40 8.58 -23.19
CA ALA A 147 7.15 8.50 -24.46
C ALA A 147 6.28 8.86 -25.69
N ARG A 148 4.97 8.65 -25.62
CA ARG A 148 4.02 8.95 -26.69
C ARG A 148 3.54 10.40 -26.66
N THR A 149 3.18 10.93 -25.47
CA THR A 149 2.51 12.23 -25.32
C THR A 149 3.46 13.35 -24.95
N HIS A 150 4.63 13.05 -24.38
CA HIS A 150 5.64 14.01 -23.92
C HIS A 150 7.03 13.63 -24.45
N ALA A 151 7.12 13.31 -25.73
CA ALA A 151 8.33 12.74 -26.35
C ALA A 151 9.59 13.57 -26.12
N THR A 152 9.52 14.90 -26.22
CA THR A 152 10.65 15.80 -25.99
C THR A 152 11.14 15.73 -24.56
N THR A 153 10.23 15.77 -23.58
CA THR A 153 10.59 15.64 -22.16
C THR A 153 11.16 14.24 -21.89
N PHE A 154 10.49 13.19 -22.39
CA PHE A 154 10.94 11.80 -22.22
C PHE A 154 12.36 11.58 -22.71
N ALA A 155 12.74 12.16 -23.87
CA ALA A 155 14.07 12.04 -24.44
C ALA A 155 15.17 12.73 -23.59
N ARG A 156 14.81 13.74 -22.80
CA ARG A 156 15.72 14.48 -21.92
C ARG A 156 15.92 13.82 -20.58
N VAL A 157 15.00 12.90 -20.16
CA VAL A 157 15.12 12.21 -18.87
C VAL A 157 16.36 11.35 -18.84
N ALA A 158 17.23 11.64 -17.89
CA ALA A 158 18.43 10.85 -17.64
C ALA A 158 18.15 9.68 -16.69
N TRP A 159 17.25 9.87 -15.69
CA TRP A 159 16.93 8.88 -14.68
C TRP A 159 15.44 8.83 -14.39
N TRP A 160 14.90 7.60 -14.28
CA TRP A 160 13.56 7.31 -13.80
C TRP A 160 13.65 6.80 -12.38
N LEU A 161 13.04 7.51 -11.44
CA LEU A 161 13.14 7.27 -10.00
C LEU A 161 11.75 7.12 -9.39
N SER A 162 11.66 6.48 -8.23
CA SER A 162 10.51 6.68 -7.35
C SER A 162 10.64 8.01 -6.61
N PRO A 163 9.56 8.52 -6.02
CA PRO A 163 9.61 9.74 -5.21
C PRO A 163 10.64 9.67 -4.08
N ALA A 164 10.79 8.50 -3.44
CA ALA A 164 11.72 8.34 -2.33
C ALA A 164 13.18 8.41 -2.75
N GLU A 165 13.56 7.77 -3.87
CA GLU A 165 14.93 7.85 -4.39
C GLU A 165 15.27 9.30 -4.72
N TRP A 166 14.36 10.01 -5.41
CA TRP A 166 14.57 11.42 -5.73
C TRP A 166 14.72 12.30 -4.48
N LEU A 167 13.84 12.10 -3.46
CA LEU A 167 13.94 12.82 -2.19
C LEU A 167 15.28 12.58 -1.49
N TYR A 168 15.79 11.36 -1.52
CA TYR A 168 17.08 11.03 -0.94
C TYR A 168 18.22 11.77 -1.65
N LEU A 169 18.20 11.85 -2.98
CA LEU A 169 19.20 12.66 -3.71
C LEU A 169 19.19 14.11 -3.21
N ARG A 170 18.01 14.70 -3.01
CA ARG A 170 17.85 16.10 -2.60
C ARG A 170 18.18 16.34 -1.11
N LEU A 171 17.83 15.41 -0.23
CA LEU A 171 18.08 15.51 1.21
C LEU A 171 19.54 15.21 1.57
N LEU A 172 20.18 14.33 0.85
CA LEU A 172 21.55 13.87 1.10
C LEU A 172 22.59 14.53 0.20
N GLY A 173 22.18 15.41 -0.71
CA GLY A 173 23.10 16.05 -1.65
C GLY A 173 23.79 15.08 -2.62
N LEU A 174 23.13 13.94 -2.93
CA LEU A 174 23.68 12.90 -3.79
C LEU A 174 23.43 13.19 -5.27
N ARG A 175 24.34 12.71 -6.12
CA ARG A 175 24.10 12.66 -7.56
C ARG A 175 23.23 11.44 -7.91
N PRO A 176 22.46 11.46 -9.01
CA PRO A 176 21.57 10.35 -9.39
C PRO A 176 22.27 8.98 -9.50
N GLU A 177 23.55 8.94 -9.91
CA GLU A 177 24.37 7.72 -10.01
C GLU A 177 24.60 7.05 -8.64
N GLN A 178 24.50 7.80 -7.57
CA GLN A 178 24.68 7.33 -6.19
C GLN A 178 23.36 6.85 -5.58
N GLY A 179 22.23 7.11 -6.27
CA GLY A 179 20.90 6.69 -5.82
C GLY A 179 20.73 5.18 -5.79
N ARG A 180 20.01 4.67 -4.82
CA ARG A 180 19.71 3.24 -4.66
C ARG A 180 18.21 3.02 -4.58
N CYS A 181 17.75 2.01 -5.31
CA CYS A 181 16.36 1.54 -5.23
C CYS A 181 16.32 0.21 -4.47
N ALA A 182 15.58 0.16 -3.38
CA ALA A 182 15.36 -1.09 -2.66
C ALA A 182 14.64 -2.11 -3.53
N HIS A 183 14.93 -3.41 -3.33
CA HIS A 183 14.19 -4.49 -3.98
C HIS A 183 12.68 -4.40 -3.72
N GLY A 184 12.28 -3.87 -2.56
CA GLY A 184 10.88 -3.62 -2.20
C GLY A 184 10.20 -2.60 -3.11
N MET A 185 10.85 -1.46 -3.38
CA MET A 185 10.33 -0.43 -4.29
C MET A 185 10.35 -0.90 -5.74
N ALA A 186 11.46 -1.47 -6.19
CA ALA A 186 11.62 -1.98 -7.56
C ALA A 186 10.55 -3.01 -7.92
N SER A 187 10.21 -3.93 -7.00
CA SER A 187 9.27 -5.03 -7.24
C SER A 187 7.84 -4.57 -7.55
N ALA A 188 7.46 -3.39 -7.09
CA ALA A 188 6.14 -2.84 -7.35
C ALA A 188 6.09 -1.90 -8.58
N THR A 189 7.19 -1.73 -9.30
CA THR A 189 7.20 -0.91 -10.52
C THR A 189 6.51 -1.59 -11.71
N GLY A 190 6.50 -2.93 -11.74
CA GLY A 190 6.11 -3.73 -12.91
C GLY A 190 7.24 -3.93 -13.93
N LEU A 191 8.45 -3.43 -13.66
CA LEU A 191 9.65 -3.58 -14.50
C LEU A 191 10.70 -4.53 -13.91
N TYR A 192 10.39 -5.21 -12.83
CA TYR A 192 11.35 -5.98 -12.04
C TYR A 192 10.96 -7.45 -11.98
N ASP A 193 11.97 -8.33 -12.06
CA ASP A 193 11.83 -9.77 -11.83
C ASP A 193 12.21 -10.09 -10.36
N PRO A 194 11.23 -10.32 -9.46
CA PRO A 194 11.51 -10.55 -8.04
C PRO A 194 12.25 -11.85 -7.77
N ALA A 195 12.17 -12.86 -8.65
CA ALA A 195 12.89 -14.10 -8.49
C ALA A 195 14.38 -13.96 -8.84
N LYS A 196 14.70 -13.20 -9.88
CA LYS A 196 16.07 -12.95 -10.34
C LYS A 196 16.68 -11.70 -9.72
N ARG A 197 15.91 -10.91 -8.98
CA ARG A 197 16.31 -9.64 -8.36
C ARG A 197 16.99 -8.67 -9.34
N ARG A 198 16.37 -8.50 -10.51
CA ARG A 198 16.88 -7.62 -11.57
C ARG A 198 15.75 -6.97 -12.36
N TRP A 199 16.06 -5.90 -13.06
CA TRP A 199 15.16 -5.26 -14.00
C TRP A 199 14.83 -6.19 -15.17
N ASP A 200 13.58 -6.18 -15.64
CA ASP A 200 13.10 -6.99 -16.77
C ASP A 200 13.48 -6.33 -18.11
N ALA A 201 14.49 -6.85 -18.77
CA ALA A 201 15.00 -6.30 -20.01
C ALA A 201 13.95 -6.26 -21.14
N GLY A 202 12.99 -7.18 -21.17
CA GLY A 202 11.91 -7.21 -22.17
C GLY A 202 10.96 -6.02 -22.01
N LEU A 203 10.53 -5.76 -20.77
CA LEU A 203 9.66 -4.64 -20.46
C LEU A 203 10.39 -3.29 -20.58
N LEU A 204 11.67 -3.21 -20.18
CA LEU A 204 12.47 -2.00 -20.40
C LEU A 204 12.51 -1.61 -21.87
N ARG A 205 12.81 -2.56 -22.78
CA ARG A 205 12.77 -2.31 -24.22
C ARG A 205 11.41 -1.86 -24.71
N ALA A 206 10.33 -2.49 -24.21
CA ALA A 206 8.96 -2.10 -24.57
C ALA A 206 8.60 -0.68 -24.12
N CYS A 207 9.18 -0.22 -23.02
CA CYS A 207 9.01 1.13 -22.47
C CYS A 207 10.02 2.15 -23.03
N ARG A 208 10.94 1.75 -23.91
CA ARG A 208 12.04 2.59 -24.43
C ARG A 208 12.95 3.16 -23.33
N VAL A 209 13.14 2.40 -22.25
CA VAL A 209 14.00 2.75 -21.12
C VAL A 209 15.26 1.88 -21.16
N ARG A 210 16.42 2.51 -21.00
CA ARG A 210 17.71 1.81 -20.89
C ARG A 210 17.99 1.48 -19.42
N LEU A 211 18.68 0.39 -19.16
CA LEU A 211 19.07 -0.03 -17.81
C LEU A 211 19.80 1.09 -17.04
N GLY A 212 20.71 1.81 -17.69
CA GLY A 212 21.44 2.94 -17.10
C GLY A 212 20.60 4.20 -16.82
N GLN A 213 19.28 4.16 -17.05
CA GLN A 213 18.34 5.21 -16.63
C GLN A 213 17.58 4.83 -15.34
N LEU A 214 17.94 3.72 -14.72
CA LEU A 214 17.35 3.24 -13.47
C LEU A 214 18.41 3.16 -12.38
N PRO A 215 18.07 3.42 -11.11
CA PRO A 215 18.99 3.36 -10.01
C PRO A 215 19.52 1.93 -9.77
N GLU A 216 20.68 1.84 -9.11
CA GLU A 216 21.21 0.58 -8.61
C GLU A 216 20.21 -0.11 -7.68
N LEU A 217 20.03 -1.42 -7.86
CA LEU A 217 19.21 -2.23 -6.97
C LEU A 217 20.01 -2.62 -5.73
N SER A 218 19.68 -2.03 -4.60
CA SER A 218 20.39 -2.29 -3.35
C SER A 218 19.53 -1.97 -2.13
N ASP A 219 19.58 -2.85 -1.13
CA ASP A 219 19.00 -2.61 0.20
C ASP A 219 20.03 -2.05 1.19
N ALA A 220 21.29 -1.83 0.77
CA ALA A 220 22.35 -1.28 1.60
C ALA A 220 22.08 0.20 1.92
N PRO A 221 22.43 0.67 3.12
CA PRO A 221 22.21 2.05 3.51
C PRO A 221 23.05 3.02 2.68
N LEU A 222 22.56 4.24 2.56
CA LEU A 222 23.27 5.41 2.09
C LEU A 222 23.83 6.15 3.30
N PHE A 223 25.03 6.66 3.15
CA PHE A 223 25.64 7.61 4.08
C PHE A 223 26.00 8.86 3.29
N ALA A 224 25.78 10.02 3.85
CA ALA A 224 26.11 11.27 3.19
C ALA A 224 26.91 12.17 4.12
N ASP A 225 28.01 12.68 3.57
CA ASP A 225 28.85 13.67 4.26
C ASP A 225 28.13 15.05 4.31
N SER A 226 27.21 15.29 3.38
CA SER A 226 26.43 16.52 3.25
C SER A 226 24.93 16.24 3.33
N CYS A 227 24.43 15.95 4.53
CA CYS A 227 22.99 15.87 4.76
C CYS A 227 22.39 17.27 5.01
N ARG A 228 21.21 17.55 4.48
CA ARG A 228 20.46 18.81 4.76
C ARG A 228 20.27 19.10 6.27
N PHE A 229 20.27 18.05 7.09
CA PHE A 229 20.08 18.11 8.54
C PHE A 229 21.35 17.60 9.22
N ALA A 230 22.05 18.48 9.92
CA ALA A 230 23.31 18.17 10.62
C ALA A 230 23.13 17.07 11.67
N GLU A 231 21.96 17.01 12.32
CA GLU A 231 21.61 16.04 13.36
C GLU A 231 21.50 14.60 12.81
N LEU A 232 21.38 14.45 11.50
CA LEU A 232 21.34 13.17 10.79
C LEU A 232 22.68 12.84 10.10
N ALA A 233 23.71 13.64 10.33
CA ALA A 233 25.06 13.33 9.86
C ALA A 233 25.54 12.02 10.47
N GLY A 234 26.02 11.10 9.61
CA GLY A 234 26.44 9.75 10.03
C GLY A 234 25.32 8.74 10.28
N ALA A 235 24.04 9.14 10.25
CA ALA A 235 22.94 8.20 10.30
C ALA A 235 22.88 7.32 9.02
N ALA A 236 22.53 6.05 9.19
CA ALA A 236 22.34 5.13 8.06
C ALA A 236 20.98 5.37 7.41
N TRP A 237 20.93 5.87 6.17
CA TRP A 237 19.69 6.07 5.41
C TRP A 237 19.39 4.81 4.60
N PHE A 238 18.45 4.01 5.07
CA PHE A 238 18.04 2.81 4.33
C PHE A 238 17.15 3.19 3.15
N PRO A 239 17.38 2.62 1.94
CA PRO A 239 16.50 2.80 0.81
C PRO A 239 15.05 2.50 1.19
N ALA A 240 14.12 3.31 0.68
CA ALA A 240 12.71 3.24 1.07
C ALA A 240 12.09 1.88 0.74
N ILE A 241 11.11 1.49 1.53
CA ILE A 241 10.21 0.38 1.21
C ILE A 241 8.82 0.90 0.87
N GLY A 242 8.05 0.12 0.14
CA GLY A 242 6.70 0.52 -0.20
C GLY A 242 5.77 0.54 1.02
N ASP A 243 4.81 1.45 1.00
CA ASP A 243 3.82 1.70 2.06
C ASP A 243 3.10 0.43 2.54
N GLY A 244 2.74 -0.46 1.59
CA GLY A 244 2.11 -1.73 1.94
C GLY A 244 3.05 -2.70 2.67
N ALA A 245 4.35 -2.70 2.36
CA ALA A 245 5.35 -3.49 3.09
C ALA A 245 5.61 -2.88 4.47
N ALA A 246 5.76 -1.56 4.54
CA ALA A 246 5.89 -0.84 5.78
C ALA A 246 4.67 -1.09 6.70
N ASN A 247 3.46 -1.01 6.15
CA ASN A 247 2.24 -1.33 6.90
C ASN A 247 2.27 -2.75 7.49
N ASN A 248 2.72 -3.76 6.72
CA ASN A 248 2.88 -5.12 7.22
C ASN A 248 3.86 -5.18 8.40
N LEU A 249 5.07 -4.65 8.23
CA LEU A 249 6.10 -4.65 9.27
C LEU A 249 5.64 -3.88 10.51
N GLY A 250 5.06 -2.70 10.29
CA GLY A 250 4.58 -1.84 11.36
C GLY A 250 3.42 -2.43 12.15
N ALA A 251 2.54 -3.21 11.52
CA ALA A 251 1.51 -3.96 12.20
C ALA A 251 2.05 -5.19 12.96
N GLY A 252 3.34 -5.50 12.85
CA GLY A 252 3.95 -6.66 13.48
C GLY A 252 3.90 -7.95 12.65
N ALA A 253 3.46 -7.89 11.39
CA ALA A 253 3.50 -9.03 10.47
C ALA A 253 4.91 -9.15 9.84
N THR A 254 5.91 -9.43 10.69
CA THR A 254 7.34 -9.45 10.34
C THR A 254 7.89 -10.83 10.07
N LYS A 255 7.13 -11.88 10.40
CA LYS A 255 7.58 -13.29 10.36
C LYS A 255 6.63 -14.14 9.52
N PRO A 256 7.11 -15.27 8.94
CA PRO A 256 6.23 -16.29 8.37
C PRO A 256 5.15 -16.72 9.37
N GLY A 257 3.94 -17.02 8.86
CA GLY A 257 2.78 -17.33 9.71
C GLY A 257 1.95 -16.11 10.09
N THR A 258 2.35 -14.89 9.66
CA THR A 258 1.60 -13.66 9.89
C THR A 258 1.12 -13.04 8.58
N ALA A 259 0.01 -12.33 8.65
CA ALA A 259 -0.56 -11.54 7.57
C ALA A 259 -1.03 -10.20 8.12
N ALA A 260 -1.00 -9.17 7.30
CA ALA A 260 -1.62 -7.89 7.65
C ALA A 260 -2.84 -7.63 6.78
N ILE A 261 -3.88 -7.11 7.40
CA ILE A 261 -5.03 -6.48 6.73
C ILE A 261 -4.98 -4.99 7.05
N ASN A 262 -4.97 -4.15 6.02
CA ASN A 262 -5.26 -2.73 6.19
C ASN A 262 -6.64 -2.47 5.57
N PHE A 263 -7.55 -1.92 6.38
CA PHE A 263 -8.92 -1.65 5.95
C PHE A 263 -9.32 -0.21 6.31
N GLY A 264 -9.05 0.69 5.37
CA GLY A 264 -9.43 2.10 5.37
C GLY A 264 -10.36 2.39 4.19
N THR A 265 -10.22 3.52 3.51
CA THR A 265 -10.98 3.86 2.29
C THR A 265 -10.87 2.76 1.25
N SER A 266 -9.67 2.23 1.02
CA SER A 266 -9.40 0.98 0.30
C SER A 266 -8.99 -0.12 1.27
N GLY A 267 -8.98 -1.38 0.81
CA GLY A 267 -8.57 -2.51 1.62
C GLY A 267 -7.41 -3.28 0.99
N ALA A 268 -6.61 -3.95 1.80
CA ALA A 268 -5.60 -4.87 1.31
C ALA A 268 -5.30 -5.96 2.33
N VAL A 269 -4.96 -7.14 1.84
CA VAL A 269 -4.40 -8.23 2.64
C VAL A 269 -3.07 -8.66 2.05
N ARG A 270 -2.08 -8.88 2.91
CA ARG A 270 -0.71 -9.25 2.53
C ARG A 270 -0.17 -10.29 3.48
N VAL A 271 0.29 -11.41 2.94
CA VAL A 271 0.96 -12.48 3.69
C VAL A 271 2.45 -12.38 3.44
N LEU A 272 3.22 -12.28 4.51
CA LEU A 272 4.67 -12.25 4.43
C LEU A 272 5.21 -13.67 4.22
N ARG A 273 6.15 -13.78 3.29
CA ARG A 273 6.88 -15.00 2.96
C ARG A 273 8.38 -14.74 3.05
N GLN A 274 9.12 -15.78 3.40
CA GLN A 274 10.58 -15.77 3.42
C GLN A 274 11.09 -17.08 2.80
N GLY A 275 12.11 -16.97 1.98
CA GLY A 275 12.62 -18.10 1.21
C GLY A 275 11.71 -18.52 0.06
N GLY A 276 12.16 -19.48 -0.75
CA GLY A 276 11.44 -19.95 -1.93
C GLY A 276 11.41 -18.92 -3.08
N THR A 277 10.66 -19.24 -4.13
CA THR A 277 10.53 -18.39 -5.30
C THR A 277 9.37 -17.40 -5.11
N PRO A 278 9.61 -16.08 -5.20
CA PRO A 278 8.56 -15.09 -5.16
C PRO A 278 7.59 -15.25 -6.33
N ARG A 279 6.36 -15.68 -6.04
CA ARG A 279 5.28 -15.87 -7.02
C ARG A 279 3.93 -15.62 -6.36
N ALA A 280 2.96 -15.17 -7.15
CA ALA A 280 1.56 -15.06 -6.74
C ALA A 280 0.65 -15.68 -7.82
N PRO A 281 -0.53 -16.19 -7.45
CA PRO A 281 -1.59 -16.51 -8.40
C PRO A 281 -1.97 -15.30 -9.24
N PHE A 282 -2.34 -15.53 -10.49
CA PHE A 282 -2.77 -14.45 -11.37
C PHE A 282 -3.89 -13.62 -10.75
N GLY A 283 -3.73 -12.30 -10.79
CA GLY A 283 -4.65 -11.34 -10.15
C GLY A 283 -4.25 -10.93 -8.73
N LEU A 284 -3.36 -11.67 -8.06
CA LEU A 284 -2.72 -11.21 -6.83
C LEU A 284 -1.34 -10.62 -7.15
N PHE A 285 -0.82 -9.76 -6.28
CA PHE A 285 0.53 -9.24 -6.44
C PHE A 285 1.56 -10.05 -5.66
N CYS A 286 2.82 -9.97 -6.11
CA CYS A 286 3.98 -10.45 -5.38
C CYS A 286 5.04 -9.35 -5.33
N TYR A 287 5.19 -8.70 -4.17
CA TYR A 287 6.16 -7.62 -3.99
C TYR A 287 7.19 -7.99 -2.94
N ARG A 288 8.44 -7.62 -3.15
CA ARG A 288 9.47 -7.79 -2.14
C ARG A 288 9.31 -6.79 -1.00
N VAL A 289 9.72 -7.19 0.18
CA VAL A 289 10.04 -6.31 1.30
C VAL A 289 11.51 -5.91 1.20
N ASP A 290 12.34 -6.92 0.93
CA ASP A 290 13.79 -6.82 0.78
C ASP A 290 14.32 -7.99 -0.08
N ALA A 291 15.63 -8.20 -0.09
CA ALA A 291 16.27 -9.29 -0.85
C ALA A 291 15.81 -10.69 -0.43
N GLU A 292 15.29 -10.90 0.78
CA GLU A 292 14.92 -12.21 1.32
C GLU A 292 13.41 -12.40 1.47
N ARG A 293 12.71 -11.36 1.90
CA ARG A 293 11.28 -11.38 2.22
C ARG A 293 10.43 -10.84 1.09
N PHE A 294 9.24 -11.39 0.91
CA PHE A 294 8.26 -10.90 -0.04
C PHE A 294 6.83 -11.05 0.46
N LEU A 295 5.93 -10.29 -0.10
CA LEU A 295 4.51 -10.27 0.21
C LEU A 295 3.73 -10.85 -0.95
N VAL A 296 2.77 -11.72 -0.63
CA VAL A 296 1.74 -12.17 -1.55
C VAL A 296 0.40 -11.66 -1.05
N GLY A 297 -0.35 -11.02 -1.92
CA GLY A 297 -1.61 -10.45 -1.50
C GLY A 297 -2.41 -9.78 -2.61
N GLY A 298 -3.40 -9.04 -2.20
CA GLY A 298 -4.25 -8.25 -3.09
C GLY A 298 -4.81 -7.04 -2.39
N ALA A 299 -5.18 -6.04 -3.18
CA ALA A 299 -5.80 -4.82 -2.71
C ALA A 299 -7.14 -4.62 -3.41
N ILE A 300 -8.14 -4.21 -2.67
CA ILE A 300 -9.47 -3.82 -3.16
C ILE A 300 -9.62 -2.31 -3.16
N THR A 301 -10.24 -1.77 -4.18
CA THR A 301 -10.53 -0.33 -4.26
C THR A 301 -11.74 0.00 -3.38
N ASN A 302 -12.78 -0.81 -3.51
CA ASN A 302 -14.05 -0.65 -2.84
C ASN A 302 -14.01 -1.28 -1.43
N ALA A 303 -13.75 -0.48 -0.40
CA ALA A 303 -13.72 -0.92 1.00
C ALA A 303 -14.46 0.09 1.89
N GLY A 304 -13.81 0.71 2.86
CA GLY A 304 -14.42 1.72 3.73
C GLY A 304 -14.97 2.95 3.01
N GLY A 305 -14.51 3.21 1.77
CA GLY A 305 -15.13 4.21 0.89
C GLY A 305 -16.60 3.93 0.62
N LEU A 306 -17.00 2.66 0.45
CA LEU A 306 -18.42 2.30 0.30
C LEU A 306 -19.22 2.49 1.60
N ARG A 307 -18.58 2.28 2.75
CA ARG A 307 -19.21 2.65 4.03
C ARG A 307 -19.48 4.15 4.10
N ALA A 308 -18.52 4.97 3.71
CA ALA A 308 -18.68 6.42 3.67
C ALA A 308 -19.83 6.83 2.72
N TRP A 309 -19.84 6.25 1.52
CA TRP A 309 -20.92 6.44 0.56
C TRP A 309 -22.31 6.08 1.15
N CYS A 310 -22.44 4.95 1.85
CA CYS A 310 -23.69 4.59 2.51
C CYS A 310 -24.11 5.61 3.57
N LEU A 311 -23.17 6.11 4.39
CA LEU A 311 -23.45 7.11 5.42
C LEU A 311 -23.92 8.45 4.84
N GLU A 312 -23.47 8.79 3.64
CA GLU A 312 -23.85 10.02 2.93
C GLU A 312 -25.22 9.89 2.24
N HIS A 313 -25.52 8.72 1.64
CA HIS A 313 -26.64 8.58 0.71
C HIS A 313 -27.84 7.79 1.29
N LEU A 314 -27.65 7.04 2.37
CA LEU A 314 -28.73 6.27 3.00
C LEU A 314 -29.22 6.96 4.28
N ARG A 315 -30.52 6.85 4.55
CA ARG A 315 -31.11 7.32 5.82
C ARG A 315 -30.81 6.31 6.93
N LEU A 316 -29.68 6.51 7.62
CA LEU A 316 -29.17 5.64 8.67
C LEU A 316 -29.18 6.35 10.03
N PRO A 317 -29.25 5.61 11.16
CA PRO A 317 -28.96 6.15 12.47
C PRO A 317 -27.52 6.71 12.51
N ASN A 318 -27.27 7.66 13.39
CA ASN A 318 -25.93 8.27 13.54
C ASN A 318 -25.10 7.60 14.65
N GLY A 319 -23.78 7.61 14.49
CA GLY A 319 -22.80 7.29 15.52
C GLY A 319 -23.08 5.98 16.26
N ASP A 320 -23.22 6.08 17.59
CA ASP A 320 -23.42 4.93 18.48
C ASP A 320 -24.73 4.18 18.22
N ALA A 321 -25.79 4.87 17.76
CA ALA A 321 -27.05 4.22 17.42
C ALA A 321 -26.90 3.29 16.21
N LEU A 322 -26.12 3.68 15.20
CA LEU A 322 -25.79 2.81 14.07
C LEU A 322 -24.95 1.61 14.53
N GLU A 323 -23.94 1.86 15.37
CA GLU A 323 -23.08 0.80 15.90
C GLU A 323 -23.90 -0.23 16.69
N ALA A 324 -24.79 0.22 17.59
CA ALA A 324 -25.68 -0.63 18.35
C ALA A 324 -26.65 -1.43 17.44
N ALA A 325 -27.26 -0.76 16.44
CA ALA A 325 -28.14 -1.40 15.48
C ALA A 325 -27.37 -2.49 14.70
N MET A 326 -26.15 -2.22 14.25
CA MET A 326 -25.33 -3.19 13.52
C MET A 326 -24.84 -4.34 14.40
N ALA A 327 -24.52 -4.09 15.66
CA ALA A 327 -24.13 -5.13 16.62
C ALA A 327 -25.29 -6.11 16.92
N ALA A 328 -26.51 -5.62 16.99
CA ALA A 328 -27.71 -6.42 17.22
C ALA A 328 -28.14 -7.27 16.01
N ARG A 329 -27.69 -6.92 14.81
CA ARG A 329 -28.11 -7.63 13.59
C ARG A 329 -27.41 -8.98 13.47
N PRO A 330 -28.16 -10.04 13.07
CA PRO A 330 -27.57 -11.34 12.80
C PRO A 330 -26.63 -11.27 11.58
N GLY A 331 -25.98 -12.39 11.24
CA GLY A 331 -25.14 -12.53 10.05
C GLY A 331 -25.88 -12.21 8.74
N PRO A 332 -25.71 -12.94 7.65
CA PRO A 332 -26.25 -12.57 6.33
C PRO A 332 -27.78 -12.77 6.24
N ALA A 333 -28.54 -12.05 7.11
CA ALA A 333 -30.00 -12.16 7.21
C ALA A 333 -30.73 -11.05 6.42
N HIS A 334 -30.02 -10.19 5.68
CA HIS A 334 -30.62 -9.12 4.88
C HIS A 334 -31.21 -9.59 3.55
N GLY A 335 -30.95 -10.83 3.10
CA GLY A 335 -31.47 -11.38 1.85
C GLY A 335 -30.90 -10.81 0.55
N LEU A 336 -30.03 -9.79 0.64
CA LEU A 336 -29.46 -9.09 -0.52
C LEU A 336 -28.16 -9.74 -0.99
N ARG A 337 -27.87 -9.63 -2.29
CA ARG A 337 -26.59 -9.96 -2.89
C ARG A 337 -26.01 -8.70 -3.51
N VAL A 338 -24.80 -8.30 -3.09
CA VAL A 338 -24.17 -7.07 -3.55
C VAL A 338 -22.83 -7.36 -4.20
N LEU A 339 -22.64 -6.83 -5.42
CA LEU A 339 -21.36 -6.78 -6.08
C LEU A 339 -20.79 -5.35 -5.92
N PRO A 340 -19.72 -5.17 -5.13
CA PRO A 340 -19.31 -3.85 -4.65
C PRO A 340 -18.41 -3.10 -5.65
N PHE A 341 -18.80 -3.00 -6.92
CA PHE A 341 -17.99 -2.41 -7.98
C PHE A 341 -18.39 -0.97 -8.28
N TRP A 342 -18.45 -0.11 -7.26
CA TRP A 342 -18.68 1.33 -7.43
C TRP A 342 -17.52 2.03 -8.12
N MET A 343 -16.31 1.48 -7.99
CA MET A 343 -15.10 1.86 -8.72
C MET A 343 -14.46 0.62 -9.30
N ALA A 344 -13.61 0.81 -10.33
CA ALA A 344 -12.84 -0.25 -10.98
C ALA A 344 -12.17 -1.18 -9.97
N GLU A 345 -12.28 -2.48 -10.20
CA GLU A 345 -11.69 -3.47 -9.30
C GLU A 345 -10.19 -3.62 -9.54
N ARG A 346 -9.43 -3.73 -8.44
CA ARG A 346 -8.05 -4.22 -8.46
C ARG A 346 -8.04 -5.76 -8.31
N ALA A 347 -7.45 -6.28 -7.26
CA ALA A 347 -7.49 -7.71 -7.01
C ALA A 347 -8.91 -8.19 -6.66
N PRO A 348 -9.31 -9.40 -7.06
CA PRO A 348 -8.50 -10.41 -7.76
C PRO A 348 -8.62 -10.38 -9.28
N THR A 349 -9.55 -9.62 -9.87
CA THR A 349 -9.84 -9.70 -11.32
C THR A 349 -9.15 -8.63 -12.15
N TRP A 350 -8.88 -7.47 -11.57
CA TRP A 350 -8.35 -6.28 -12.26
C TRP A 350 -9.20 -5.83 -13.44
N ARG A 351 -10.50 -6.04 -13.35
CA ARG A 351 -11.46 -5.59 -14.36
C ARG A 351 -11.87 -4.14 -14.08
N GLU A 352 -11.79 -3.34 -15.13
CA GLU A 352 -12.11 -1.91 -15.07
C GLU A 352 -13.53 -1.61 -15.59
N ASP A 353 -14.19 -2.62 -16.14
CA ASP A 353 -15.51 -2.56 -16.79
C ASP A 353 -16.67 -3.06 -15.90
N LEU A 354 -16.39 -3.43 -14.64
CA LEU A 354 -17.41 -3.89 -13.71
C LEU A 354 -18.19 -2.72 -13.13
N ALA A 355 -19.50 -2.89 -12.98
CA ALA A 355 -20.40 -1.97 -12.29
C ALA A 355 -20.94 -2.60 -10.99
N GLY A 356 -21.31 -1.76 -10.02
CA GLY A 356 -21.98 -2.22 -8.81
C GLY A 356 -23.38 -2.78 -9.11
N ALA A 357 -23.77 -3.83 -8.39
CA ALA A 357 -25.10 -4.41 -8.49
C ALA A 357 -25.65 -4.77 -7.11
N VAL A 358 -26.94 -4.59 -6.93
CA VAL A 358 -27.69 -5.03 -5.75
C VAL A 358 -28.87 -5.87 -6.23
N ASP A 359 -28.91 -7.11 -5.79
CA ASP A 359 -29.96 -8.06 -6.13
C ASP A 359 -30.72 -8.50 -4.87
N GLY A 360 -32.00 -8.83 -5.00
CA GLY A 360 -32.84 -9.27 -3.89
C GLY A 360 -33.59 -8.14 -3.15
N ILE A 361 -33.64 -6.92 -3.72
CA ILE A 361 -34.41 -5.81 -3.13
C ILE A 361 -35.92 -6.16 -3.20
N GLY A 362 -36.57 -6.04 -2.06
CA GLY A 362 -38.01 -6.22 -1.93
C GLY A 362 -38.64 -5.08 -1.13
N GLN A 363 -39.97 -5.12 -1.00
CA GLN A 363 -40.74 -4.07 -0.30
C GLN A 363 -40.30 -3.87 1.16
N ALA A 364 -39.87 -4.93 1.84
CA ALA A 364 -39.43 -4.89 3.24
C ALA A 364 -37.93 -4.51 3.40
N THR A 365 -37.18 -4.29 2.32
CA THR A 365 -35.75 -3.94 2.38
C THR A 365 -35.59 -2.57 3.02
N THR A 366 -34.78 -2.50 4.08
CA THR A 366 -34.49 -1.28 4.81
C THR A 366 -33.13 -0.69 4.43
N ALA A 367 -32.90 0.59 4.79
CA ALA A 367 -31.59 1.22 4.63
C ALA A 367 -30.48 0.48 5.41
N LEU A 368 -30.80 -0.10 6.58
CA LEU A 368 -29.87 -0.91 7.36
C LEU A 368 -29.50 -2.23 6.66
N ASP A 369 -30.44 -2.84 5.91
CA ASP A 369 -30.14 -4.04 5.11
C ASP A 369 -29.17 -3.72 3.99
N LEU A 370 -29.40 -2.61 3.27
CA LEU A 370 -28.50 -2.14 2.24
C LEU A 370 -27.09 -1.82 2.80
N TYR A 371 -27.03 -1.08 3.90
CA TYR A 371 -25.76 -0.76 4.56
C TYR A 371 -24.99 -2.01 4.97
N GLN A 372 -25.66 -2.98 5.59
CA GLN A 372 -25.06 -4.25 5.99
C GLN A 372 -24.55 -5.01 4.76
N ALA A 373 -25.39 -5.20 3.75
CA ALA A 373 -25.05 -5.96 2.56
C ALA A 373 -23.87 -5.33 1.77
N ILE A 374 -23.89 -4.00 1.59
CA ILE A 374 -22.83 -3.27 0.88
C ILE A 374 -21.50 -3.38 1.64
N THR A 375 -21.50 -3.20 2.96
CA THR A 375 -20.26 -3.32 3.74
C THR A 375 -19.74 -4.75 3.79
N GLU A 376 -20.62 -5.75 3.97
CA GLU A 376 -20.25 -7.17 3.94
C GLU A 376 -19.69 -7.60 2.57
N ALA A 377 -20.21 -7.04 1.47
CA ALA A 377 -19.71 -7.33 0.12
C ALA A 377 -18.24 -6.96 -0.02
N THR A 378 -17.78 -5.87 0.61
CA THR A 378 -16.36 -5.49 0.62
C THR A 378 -15.50 -6.51 1.40
N TYR A 379 -16.03 -7.05 2.50
CA TYR A 379 -15.35 -8.10 3.29
C TYR A 379 -15.30 -9.41 2.52
N HIS A 380 -16.32 -9.73 1.74
CA HIS A 380 -16.33 -10.90 0.86
C HIS A 380 -15.24 -10.81 -0.23
N ARG A 381 -15.01 -9.62 -0.81
CA ARG A 381 -13.90 -9.43 -1.77
C ARG A 381 -12.55 -9.69 -1.11
N LEU A 382 -12.34 -9.20 0.11
CA LEU A 382 -11.13 -9.46 0.88
C LEU A 382 -10.96 -10.95 1.19
N ALA A 383 -12.06 -11.62 1.61
CA ALA A 383 -12.06 -13.06 1.87
C ALA A 383 -11.69 -13.87 0.60
N THR A 384 -12.19 -13.47 -0.57
CA THR A 384 -11.84 -14.09 -1.86
C THR A 384 -10.33 -13.96 -2.15
N ILE A 385 -9.71 -12.82 -1.83
CA ILE A 385 -8.25 -12.65 -1.95
C ILE A 385 -7.54 -13.61 -0.99
N ILE A 386 -7.96 -13.67 0.28
CA ILE A 386 -7.36 -14.55 1.30
C ILE A 386 -7.39 -16.02 0.85
N GLU A 387 -8.50 -16.48 0.27
CA GLU A 387 -8.68 -17.84 -0.23
C GLU A 387 -7.79 -18.17 -1.43
N ARG A 388 -7.42 -17.16 -2.23
CA ARG A 388 -6.51 -17.32 -3.37
C ARG A 388 -5.02 -17.29 -3.00
N ILE A 389 -4.67 -16.83 -1.79
CA ILE A 389 -3.28 -16.81 -1.33
C ILE A 389 -2.81 -18.25 -1.10
N PRO A 390 -1.68 -18.69 -1.70
CA PRO A 390 -1.20 -20.07 -1.57
C PRO A 390 -0.90 -20.48 -0.11
N GLY A 391 -1.15 -21.74 0.20
CA GLY A 391 -0.92 -22.36 1.50
C GLY A 391 -2.11 -22.27 2.46
N ASP A 392 -1.97 -22.84 3.66
CA ASP A 392 -3.05 -22.86 4.65
C ASP A 392 -3.19 -21.51 5.37
N THR A 393 -3.98 -20.63 4.80
CA THR A 393 -4.26 -19.31 5.37
C THR A 393 -5.08 -19.36 6.67
N ARG A 394 -5.65 -20.50 7.07
CA ARG A 394 -6.40 -20.65 8.33
C ARG A 394 -5.47 -20.63 9.55
N ARG A 395 -4.20 -20.99 9.36
CA ARG A 395 -3.18 -20.97 10.42
C ARG A 395 -2.50 -19.61 10.57
N LEU A 396 -2.80 -18.65 9.69
CA LEU A 396 -2.18 -17.34 9.76
C LEU A 396 -2.84 -16.49 10.86
N ARG A 397 -2.00 -15.73 11.56
CA ARG A 397 -2.44 -14.64 12.43
C ARG A 397 -2.60 -13.38 11.60
N PHE A 398 -3.83 -12.86 11.52
CA PHE A 398 -4.13 -11.64 10.77
C PHE A 398 -4.09 -10.42 11.69
N LEU A 399 -3.14 -9.53 11.46
CA LEU A 399 -3.00 -8.26 12.15
C LEU A 399 -3.73 -7.19 11.32
N VAL A 400 -4.66 -6.49 11.95
CA VAL A 400 -5.57 -5.58 11.23
C VAL A 400 -5.31 -4.15 11.67
N GLY A 401 -5.04 -3.28 10.69
CA GLY A 401 -4.93 -1.84 10.84
C GLY A 401 -6.02 -1.09 10.05
N GLY A 402 -6.09 0.21 10.28
CA GLY A 402 -7.01 1.10 9.55
C GLY A 402 -8.33 1.37 10.26
N GLY A 403 -9.16 2.19 9.61
CA GLY A 403 -10.37 2.77 10.20
C GLY A 403 -11.44 1.78 10.68
N ILE A 404 -11.41 0.54 10.21
CA ILE A 404 -12.35 -0.51 10.61
C ILE A 404 -12.30 -0.81 12.12
N GLN A 405 -11.15 -0.60 12.75
CA GLN A 405 -10.99 -0.83 14.19
C GLN A 405 -11.85 0.11 15.06
N LYS A 406 -12.27 1.25 14.49
CA LYS A 406 -13.13 2.23 15.18
C LYS A 406 -14.58 1.75 15.36
N SER A 407 -14.96 0.63 14.70
CA SER A 407 -16.31 0.05 14.79
C SER A 407 -16.17 -1.42 15.20
N PRO A 408 -16.42 -1.75 16.49
CA PRO A 408 -16.37 -3.13 16.99
C PRO A 408 -17.29 -4.09 16.22
N SER A 409 -18.48 -3.64 15.82
CA SER A 409 -19.42 -4.45 15.05
C SER A 409 -18.90 -4.76 13.65
N ALA A 410 -18.30 -3.78 12.96
CA ALA A 410 -17.68 -3.97 11.66
C ALA A 410 -16.44 -4.89 11.76
N PHE A 411 -15.63 -4.73 12.80
CA PHE A 411 -14.46 -5.56 13.04
C PHE A 411 -14.82 -7.03 13.31
N GLN A 412 -15.84 -7.28 14.17
CA GLN A 412 -16.38 -8.62 14.38
C GLN A 412 -16.94 -9.22 13.09
N ARG A 413 -17.65 -8.42 12.29
CA ARG A 413 -18.24 -8.87 11.03
C ARG A 413 -17.17 -9.21 9.99
N LEU A 414 -16.09 -8.44 9.94
CA LEU A 414 -14.93 -8.80 9.11
C LEU A 414 -14.34 -10.17 9.51
N ALA A 415 -14.24 -10.45 10.83
CA ALA A 415 -13.79 -11.76 11.30
C ALA A 415 -14.75 -12.89 10.87
N ASP A 416 -16.06 -12.66 11.01
CA ASP A 416 -17.09 -13.63 10.62
C ASP A 416 -17.09 -13.90 9.11
N VAL A 417 -17.05 -12.86 8.27
CA VAL A 417 -17.06 -12.97 6.80
C VAL A 417 -15.79 -13.65 6.28
N THR A 418 -14.65 -13.30 6.85
CA THR A 418 -13.36 -13.91 6.43
C THR A 418 -13.17 -15.30 7.02
N GLY A 419 -13.88 -15.65 8.10
CA GLY A 419 -13.68 -16.88 8.85
C GLY A 419 -12.28 -16.97 9.48
N ARG A 420 -11.68 -15.81 9.85
CA ARG A 420 -10.32 -15.72 10.38
C ARG A 420 -10.29 -15.05 11.72
N THR A 421 -9.39 -15.52 12.59
CA THR A 421 -9.06 -14.79 13.81
C THR A 421 -8.26 -13.54 13.45
N LEU A 422 -8.78 -12.39 13.84
CA LEU A 422 -8.18 -11.09 13.61
C LEU A 422 -7.61 -10.54 14.93
N VAL A 423 -6.54 -9.76 14.81
CA VAL A 423 -5.92 -9.06 15.95
C VAL A 423 -5.86 -7.59 15.58
N ALA A 424 -6.54 -6.75 16.34
CA ALA A 424 -6.45 -5.30 16.15
C ALA A 424 -5.02 -4.84 16.42
N CYS A 425 -4.50 -3.98 15.56
CA CYS A 425 -3.16 -3.42 15.74
C CYS A 425 -3.27 -2.14 16.56
N ASP A 426 -2.62 -2.09 17.73
CA ASP A 426 -2.69 -0.93 18.62
C ASP A 426 -1.88 0.29 18.13
N GLU A 427 -1.07 0.12 17.07
CA GLU A 427 -0.32 1.23 16.45
C GLU A 427 -1.14 1.86 15.32
N PRO A 428 -1.53 3.14 15.46
CA PRO A 428 -2.31 3.83 14.43
C PRO A 428 -1.48 4.17 13.18
N GLU A 429 -0.16 4.43 13.34
CA GLU A 429 0.75 4.86 12.28
C GLU A 429 1.61 3.68 11.80
N THR A 430 0.95 2.59 11.36
CA THR A 430 1.63 1.34 11.00
C THR A 430 2.68 1.49 9.90
N SER A 431 2.46 2.32 8.87
CA SER A 431 3.45 2.54 7.81
C SER A 431 4.69 3.24 8.34
N LEU A 432 4.50 4.26 9.18
CA LEU A 432 5.59 5.01 9.80
C LEU A 432 6.40 4.09 10.74
N ARG A 433 5.71 3.31 11.60
CA ARG A 433 6.37 2.32 12.45
C ARG A 433 7.12 1.27 11.62
N GLY A 434 6.55 0.82 10.50
CA GLY A 434 7.18 -0.18 9.64
C GLY A 434 8.50 0.29 9.02
N ALA A 435 8.59 1.58 8.69
CA ALA A 435 9.83 2.20 8.26
C ALA A 435 10.90 2.15 9.37
N ALA A 436 10.52 2.47 10.63
CA ALA A 436 11.42 2.32 11.78
C ALA A 436 11.82 0.86 12.03
N VAL A 437 10.84 -0.06 11.99
CA VAL A 437 11.07 -1.51 12.20
C VAL A 437 12.12 -2.04 11.22
N LEU A 438 12.00 -1.69 9.94
CA LEU A 438 12.99 -2.08 8.94
C LEU A 438 14.40 -1.58 9.30
N ALA A 439 14.51 -0.30 9.64
CA ALA A 439 15.81 0.29 10.00
C ALA A 439 16.42 -0.37 11.26
N ILE A 440 15.58 -0.66 12.26
CA ILE A 440 16.00 -1.37 13.48
C ILE A 440 16.50 -2.78 13.13
N GLU A 441 15.73 -3.56 12.35
CA GLU A 441 16.11 -4.91 11.92
C GLU A 441 17.42 -4.91 11.12
N ARG A 442 17.63 -3.93 10.26
CA ARG A 442 18.84 -3.78 9.44
C ARG A 442 20.10 -3.46 10.26
N LEU A 443 19.94 -2.83 11.42
CA LEU A 443 21.03 -2.65 12.40
C LEU A 443 21.11 -3.79 13.43
N GLY A 444 20.44 -4.92 13.19
CA GLY A 444 20.49 -6.12 14.06
C GLY A 444 19.59 -6.04 15.30
N GLY A 445 18.76 -5.00 15.40
CA GLY A 445 17.78 -4.86 16.50
C GLY A 445 16.57 -5.80 16.34
N LYS A 446 15.80 -5.94 17.41
CA LYS A 446 14.58 -6.77 17.45
C LYS A 446 13.43 -5.93 17.98
N PRO A 447 12.59 -5.37 17.09
CA PRO A 447 11.43 -4.61 17.52
C PRO A 447 10.47 -5.43 18.38
N ALA A 448 9.83 -4.78 19.36
CA ALA A 448 8.83 -5.41 20.21
C ALA A 448 7.60 -5.84 19.38
N ALA A 449 6.98 -6.93 19.78
CA ALA A 449 5.72 -7.37 19.22
C ALA A 449 4.62 -6.35 19.56
N ILE A 450 3.71 -6.11 18.62
CA ILE A 450 2.51 -5.31 18.88
C ILE A 450 1.44 -6.20 19.51
N GLY A 451 0.83 -5.69 20.57
CA GLY A 451 -0.39 -6.22 21.15
C GLY A 451 -1.62 -5.89 20.32
N GLY A 452 -2.76 -6.30 20.82
CA GLY A 452 -4.04 -5.92 20.23
C GLY A 452 -5.18 -6.84 20.66
N THR A 453 -6.39 -6.32 20.53
CA THR A 453 -7.60 -7.07 20.84
C THR A 453 -7.82 -8.18 19.82
N VAL A 454 -8.02 -9.40 20.32
CA VAL A 454 -8.29 -10.59 19.49
C VAL A 454 -9.76 -10.71 19.20
N MET A 455 -10.13 -10.78 17.94
CA MET A 455 -11.48 -11.01 17.45
C MET A 455 -11.57 -12.38 16.77
N ARG A 456 -12.37 -13.29 17.31
CA ARG A 456 -12.59 -14.61 16.72
C ARG A 456 -13.87 -14.65 15.91
N PRO A 457 -13.89 -15.36 14.77
CA PRO A 457 -15.12 -15.53 13.99
C PRO A 457 -16.12 -16.36 14.78
N ARG A 458 -17.38 -15.98 14.72
CA ARG A 458 -18.49 -16.80 15.24
C ARG A 458 -18.75 -17.94 14.25
N ALA A 459 -18.54 -19.18 14.65
CA ALA A 459 -18.53 -20.35 13.76
C ALA A 459 -19.79 -20.48 12.87
N ARG A 460 -20.98 -20.24 13.45
CA ARG A 460 -22.27 -20.28 12.73
C ARG A 460 -22.29 -19.25 11.58
N TRP A 461 -21.79 -18.02 11.82
CA TRP A 461 -21.78 -16.95 10.82
C TRP A 461 -20.70 -17.15 9.79
N ALA A 462 -19.52 -17.60 10.18
CA ALA A 462 -18.44 -17.92 9.24
C ALA A 462 -18.90 -18.95 8.21
N LYS A 463 -19.65 -19.97 8.61
CA LYS A 463 -20.23 -20.98 7.70
C LYS A 463 -21.28 -20.35 6.77
N ALA A 464 -22.17 -19.50 7.31
CA ALA A 464 -23.21 -18.82 6.53
C ALA A 464 -22.59 -17.88 5.48
N TYR A 465 -21.61 -17.07 5.86
CA TYR A 465 -20.90 -16.17 4.95
C TYR A 465 -20.08 -16.92 3.89
N ALA A 466 -19.51 -18.08 4.21
CA ALA A 466 -18.85 -18.91 3.21
C ALA A 466 -19.83 -19.42 2.14
N HIS A 467 -21.07 -19.74 2.53
CA HIS A 467 -22.14 -20.08 1.57
C HIS A 467 -22.55 -18.87 0.74
N GLU A 468 -22.78 -17.72 1.38
CA GLU A 468 -23.14 -16.47 0.70
C GLU A 468 -22.08 -16.06 -0.33
N ARG A 469 -20.79 -16.20 -0.05
CA ARG A 469 -19.71 -15.90 -0.99
C ARG A 469 -19.80 -16.72 -2.27
N LYS A 470 -20.29 -17.97 -2.21
CA LYS A 470 -20.52 -18.80 -3.41
C LYS A 470 -21.64 -18.20 -4.27
N ARG A 471 -22.75 -17.79 -3.62
CA ARG A 471 -23.90 -17.15 -4.30
C ARG A 471 -23.50 -15.81 -4.95
N LEU A 472 -22.63 -15.02 -4.29
CA LEU A 472 -22.08 -13.80 -4.86
C LEU A 472 -21.22 -14.09 -6.11
N ALA A 473 -20.41 -15.14 -6.07
CA ALA A 473 -19.61 -15.55 -7.23
C ALA A 473 -20.48 -16.08 -8.40
N GLU A 474 -21.63 -16.66 -8.11
CA GLU A 474 -22.64 -17.05 -9.12
C GLU A 474 -23.27 -15.83 -9.77
N LEU A 475 -23.68 -14.84 -8.97
CA LEU A 475 -24.23 -13.58 -9.45
C LEU A 475 -23.21 -12.82 -10.32
N GLU A 476 -21.94 -12.75 -9.88
CA GLU A 476 -20.86 -12.10 -10.64
C GLU A 476 -20.69 -12.76 -12.00
N ARG A 477 -20.70 -14.10 -12.05
CA ARG A 477 -20.62 -14.84 -13.33
C ARG A 477 -21.84 -14.59 -14.22
N ALA A 478 -23.04 -14.58 -13.66
CA ALA A 478 -24.26 -14.36 -14.44
C ALA A 478 -24.33 -12.96 -15.06
N LEU A 479 -23.77 -11.94 -14.41
CA LEU A 479 -23.82 -10.57 -14.89
C LEU A 479 -22.64 -10.20 -15.82
N TYR A 480 -21.46 -10.85 -15.65
CA TYR A 480 -20.22 -10.37 -16.25
C TYR A 480 -19.43 -11.44 -17.04
N HIS A 481 -19.94 -12.67 -17.14
CA HIS A 481 -19.35 -13.78 -17.88
C HIS A 481 -20.39 -14.50 -18.71
#